data_bd5abd3b81757001f625cfb5414649ce
#
_entry.id   bd5abd3b81757001f625cfb5414649ce
#
_cell.length_a   1.000
_cell.length_b   1.000
_cell.length_c   1.000
_cell.angle_alpha   90.00
_cell.angle_beta   90.00
_cell.angle_gamma   90.00
#
_symmetry.space_group_name_H-M   'P 1'
#
loop_
_entity.id
_entity.type
_entity.pdbx_description
1 polymer ?
#
loop_
_entity_poly.entity_id
_entity_poly.type
_entity_poly.pdbx_seq_one_letter_code
_entity_poly.pdbx_strand_id
1 'polypeptide(L)'
;MEALLAAVLVSFLTTFFLTPKVIEFLRSIRVVAVDFHKRGKPLVPASGGLCVSSGVLLGIFFYTAVQTFLFNHTAGSLVNPVHLLAATSSILIVTLTGFLDDLNVKARMVRTKDGVNVKVGFPQWIKPVLTLPGAIPLVVIKAGVTRMDLPFIGVVDFG
;
A
#
# COMPACT_ATOMS: atom_id res chain seq x y z
N MET A 1 -24.60 -1.30 5.24
CA MET A 1 -23.93 -2.59 4.98
C MET A 1 -23.69 -2.81 3.48
N GLU A 2 -24.72 -2.64 2.66
CA GLU A 2 -24.67 -2.86 1.20
C GLU A 2 -23.60 -2.03 0.47
N ALA A 3 -23.49 -0.72 0.77
CA ALA A 3 -22.46 0.13 0.17
C ALA A 3 -21.03 -0.34 0.47
N LEU A 4 -20.80 -0.88 1.65
CA LEU A 4 -19.49 -1.43 2.03
C LEU A 4 -19.17 -2.70 1.23
N LEU A 5 -20.14 -3.60 1.11
CA LEU A 5 -19.99 -4.82 0.31
C LEU A 5 -19.74 -4.49 -1.17
N ALA A 6 -20.47 -3.52 -1.71
CA ALA A 6 -20.25 -3.05 -3.08
C ALA A 6 -18.84 -2.45 -3.26
N ALA A 7 -18.34 -1.66 -2.30
CA ALA A 7 -16.99 -1.11 -2.35
C ALA A 7 -15.90 -2.20 -2.31
N VAL A 8 -16.08 -3.22 -1.46
CA VAL A 8 -15.17 -4.38 -1.41
C VAL A 8 -15.17 -5.13 -2.74
N LEU A 9 -16.34 -5.31 -3.35
CA LEU A 9 -16.46 -5.98 -4.65
C LEU A 9 -15.80 -5.17 -5.77
N VAL A 10 -15.97 -3.84 -5.77
CA VAL A 10 -15.28 -2.94 -6.71
C VAL A 10 -13.77 -3.01 -6.53
N SER A 11 -13.27 -2.99 -5.28
CA SER A 11 -11.84 -3.13 -4.97
C SER A 11 -11.29 -4.47 -5.50
N PHE A 12 -12.00 -5.56 -5.25
CA PHE A 12 -11.62 -6.89 -5.72
C PHE A 12 -11.58 -6.98 -7.25
N LEU A 13 -12.65 -6.57 -7.92
CA LEU A 13 -12.72 -6.59 -9.39
C LEU A 13 -11.64 -5.72 -10.03
N THR A 14 -11.41 -4.52 -9.48
CA THR A 14 -10.37 -3.63 -9.97
C THR A 14 -8.99 -4.30 -9.85
N THR A 15 -8.65 -4.85 -8.69
CA THR A 15 -7.38 -5.55 -8.49
C THR A 15 -7.25 -6.72 -9.45
N PHE A 16 -8.31 -7.51 -9.59
CA PHE A 16 -8.32 -8.70 -10.45
C PHE A 16 -8.07 -8.36 -11.92
N PHE A 17 -8.76 -7.36 -12.47
CA PHE A 17 -8.61 -6.97 -13.88
C PHE A 17 -7.35 -6.14 -14.13
N LEU A 18 -6.88 -5.39 -13.14
CA LEU A 18 -5.69 -4.54 -13.27
C LEU A 18 -4.40 -5.37 -13.21
N THR A 19 -4.38 -6.42 -12.40
CA THR A 19 -3.17 -7.25 -12.17
C THR A 19 -2.53 -7.76 -13.47
N PRO A 20 -3.23 -8.39 -14.42
CA PRO A 20 -2.60 -8.89 -15.63
C PRO A 20 -2.00 -7.75 -16.49
N LYS A 21 -2.69 -6.62 -16.58
CA LYS A 21 -2.22 -5.45 -17.34
C LYS A 21 -0.95 -4.84 -16.72
N VAL A 22 -0.93 -4.72 -15.40
CA VAL A 22 0.24 -4.20 -14.68
C VAL A 22 1.43 -5.17 -14.77
N ILE A 23 1.20 -6.47 -14.72
CA ILE A 23 2.25 -7.48 -14.94
C ILE A 23 2.88 -7.29 -16.31
N GLU A 24 2.08 -7.14 -17.36
CA GLU A 24 2.56 -6.94 -18.71
C GLU A 24 3.33 -5.62 -18.84
N PHE A 25 2.79 -4.54 -18.29
CA PHE A 25 3.45 -3.22 -18.24
C PHE A 25 4.78 -3.29 -17.50
N LEU A 26 4.85 -3.89 -16.32
CA LEU A 26 6.09 -4.01 -15.54
C LEU A 26 7.14 -4.85 -16.25
N ARG A 27 6.74 -5.88 -17.00
CA ARG A 27 7.64 -6.65 -17.84
C ARG A 27 8.18 -5.80 -19.00
N SER A 28 7.34 -4.99 -19.65
CA SER A 28 7.76 -4.14 -20.77
C SER A 28 8.81 -3.11 -20.36
N ILE A 29 8.67 -2.52 -19.18
CA ILE A 29 9.63 -1.57 -18.61
C ILE A 29 10.80 -2.23 -17.86
N ARG A 30 10.86 -3.58 -17.88
CA ARG A 30 11.89 -4.40 -17.22
C ARG A 30 12.02 -4.20 -15.71
N VAL A 31 10.93 -3.85 -15.03
CA VAL A 31 10.84 -3.83 -13.55
C VAL A 31 10.49 -5.24 -13.09
N VAL A 32 11.48 -6.11 -13.10
CA VAL A 32 11.35 -7.53 -12.77
C VAL A 32 12.41 -7.93 -11.76
N ALA A 33 12.08 -8.85 -10.87
CA ALA A 33 12.99 -9.46 -9.91
C ALA A 33 13.21 -10.95 -10.25
N VAL A 34 14.32 -11.51 -9.77
CA VAL A 34 14.62 -12.94 -9.93
C VAL A 34 14.00 -13.69 -8.75
N ASP A 35 13.18 -14.69 -9.02
CA ASP A 35 12.69 -15.60 -7.97
C ASP A 35 13.75 -16.66 -7.68
N PHE A 36 14.49 -16.46 -6.58
CA PHE A 36 15.57 -17.38 -6.16
C PHE A 36 15.06 -18.71 -5.59
N HIS A 37 13.78 -18.78 -5.19
CA HIS A 37 13.20 -19.98 -4.57
C HIS A 37 12.71 -21.01 -5.60
N LYS A 38 12.55 -20.61 -6.85
CA LYS A 38 12.12 -21.52 -7.93
C LYS A 38 13.29 -22.07 -8.73
N ARG A 39 13.21 -23.37 -9.09
CA ARG A 39 14.14 -23.97 -10.04
C ARG A 39 14.04 -23.23 -11.37
N GLY A 40 15.20 -22.82 -11.95
CA GLY A 40 15.25 -22.03 -13.18
C GLY A 40 15.22 -20.52 -12.98
N LYS A 41 15.08 -20.02 -11.72
CA LYS A 41 15.16 -18.58 -11.36
C LYS A 41 14.37 -17.68 -12.31
N PRO A 42 13.05 -17.88 -12.49
CA PRO A 42 12.24 -17.12 -13.42
C PRO A 42 12.20 -15.64 -13.02
N LEU A 43 12.09 -14.76 -14.03
CA LEU A 43 11.86 -13.34 -13.83
C LEU A 43 10.38 -13.10 -13.51
N VAL A 44 10.12 -12.56 -12.34
CA VAL A 44 8.77 -12.16 -11.88
C VAL A 44 8.66 -10.65 -11.81
N PRO A 45 7.50 -10.07 -12.17
CA PRO A 45 7.28 -8.64 -12.01
C PRO A 45 7.43 -8.23 -10.55
N ALA A 46 8.15 -7.15 -10.29
CA ALA A 46 8.17 -6.48 -9.00
C ALA A 46 6.94 -5.57 -8.87
N SER A 47 6.69 -4.96 -7.71
CA SER A 47 5.60 -3.98 -7.49
C SER A 47 4.17 -4.52 -7.60
N GLY A 48 3.92 -5.76 -7.19
CA GLY A 48 2.54 -6.29 -7.08
C GLY A 48 1.64 -5.46 -6.15
N GLY A 49 2.23 -4.78 -5.17
CA GLY A 49 1.52 -3.88 -4.26
C GLY A 49 0.79 -2.73 -4.97
N LEU A 50 1.28 -2.29 -6.13
CA LEU A 50 0.64 -1.22 -6.91
C LEU A 50 -0.79 -1.60 -7.35
N CYS A 51 -1.01 -2.85 -7.76
CA CYS A 51 -2.34 -3.33 -8.15
C CYS A 51 -3.30 -3.35 -6.98
N VAL A 52 -2.84 -3.87 -5.82
CA VAL A 52 -3.65 -3.96 -4.61
C VAL A 52 -4.01 -2.58 -4.09
N SER A 53 -3.03 -1.68 -3.99
CA SER A 53 -3.26 -0.31 -3.54
C SER A 53 -4.23 0.45 -4.44
N SER A 54 -4.10 0.30 -5.76
CA SER A 54 -5.04 0.91 -6.72
C SER A 54 -6.45 0.38 -6.54
N GLY A 55 -6.62 -0.92 -6.32
CA GLY A 55 -7.92 -1.52 -6.05
C GLY A 55 -8.55 -1.01 -4.76
N VAL A 56 -7.76 -0.95 -3.68
CA VAL A 56 -8.21 -0.43 -2.37
C VAL A 56 -8.62 1.04 -2.49
N LEU A 57 -7.82 1.87 -3.15
CA LEU A 57 -8.13 3.29 -3.37
C LEU A 57 -9.43 3.49 -4.14
N LEU A 58 -9.63 2.73 -5.23
CA LEU A 58 -10.89 2.80 -6.00
C LEU A 58 -12.08 2.33 -5.17
N GLY A 59 -11.92 1.30 -4.34
CA GLY A 59 -12.97 0.87 -3.41
C GLY A 59 -13.34 1.96 -2.40
N ILE A 60 -12.33 2.63 -1.82
CA ILE A 60 -12.54 3.75 -0.88
C ILE A 60 -13.24 4.92 -1.58
N PHE A 61 -12.78 5.32 -2.76
CA PHE A 61 -13.42 6.39 -3.51
C PHE A 61 -14.85 6.06 -3.92
N PHE A 62 -15.10 4.82 -4.34
CA PHE A 62 -16.44 4.35 -4.64
C PHE A 62 -17.35 4.42 -3.41
N TYR A 63 -16.89 3.92 -2.26
CA TYR A 63 -17.62 4.01 -1.00
C TYR A 63 -17.96 5.46 -0.65
N THR A 64 -16.96 6.34 -0.71
CA THR A 64 -17.13 7.77 -0.42
C THR A 64 -18.13 8.42 -1.38
N ALA A 65 -18.04 8.11 -2.68
CA ALA A 65 -18.96 8.63 -3.68
C ALA A 65 -20.41 8.18 -3.42
N VAL A 66 -20.63 6.90 -3.14
CA VAL A 66 -21.94 6.36 -2.79
C VAL A 66 -22.51 7.04 -1.54
N GLN A 67 -21.69 7.21 -0.49
CA GLN A 67 -22.13 7.89 0.72
C GLN A 67 -22.48 9.37 0.47
N THR A 68 -21.70 10.05 -0.36
CA THR A 68 -21.89 11.47 -0.63
C THR A 68 -23.09 11.74 -1.53
N PHE A 69 -23.26 10.96 -2.61
CA PHE A 69 -24.26 11.24 -3.62
C PHE A 69 -25.59 10.53 -3.41
N LEU A 70 -25.60 9.33 -2.82
CA LEU A 70 -26.85 8.56 -2.63
C LEU A 70 -27.42 8.70 -1.23
N PHE A 71 -26.59 8.83 -0.19
CA PHE A 71 -27.06 8.83 1.20
C PHE A 71 -27.03 10.21 1.87
N ASN A 72 -26.68 11.27 1.12
CA ASN A 72 -26.84 12.68 1.51
C ASN A 72 -26.41 13.01 2.95
N HIS A 73 -25.20 12.62 3.36
CA HIS A 73 -24.57 12.94 4.64
C HIS A 73 -25.46 12.85 5.92
N THR A 74 -26.62 12.18 5.81
CA THR A 74 -27.50 12.03 6.96
C THR A 74 -26.84 11.15 8.03
N ALA A 75 -26.89 11.62 9.23
CA ALA A 75 -26.40 11.11 10.52
C ALA A 75 -26.32 9.58 10.70
N GLY A 76 -25.46 8.90 9.96
CA GLY A 76 -25.37 7.45 9.95
C GLY A 76 -24.15 6.90 9.22
N SER A 77 -23.24 7.72 8.72
CA SER A 77 -22.00 7.19 8.15
C SER A 77 -21.15 6.59 9.26
N LEU A 78 -20.96 5.28 9.22
CA LEU A 78 -20.13 4.51 10.16
C LEU A 78 -18.67 4.97 10.18
N VAL A 79 -18.24 5.78 9.21
CA VAL A 79 -16.85 6.19 9.03
C VAL A 79 -16.75 7.71 8.88
N ASN A 80 -15.95 8.34 9.72
CA ASN A 80 -15.66 9.76 9.62
C ASN A 80 -14.86 10.04 8.33
N PRO A 81 -15.31 10.96 7.46
CA PRO A 81 -14.62 11.26 6.20
C PRO A 81 -13.18 11.74 6.39
N VAL A 82 -12.87 12.44 7.48
CA VAL A 82 -11.52 12.90 7.81
C VAL A 82 -10.59 11.71 8.08
N HIS A 83 -11.06 10.71 8.82
CA HIS A 83 -10.28 9.49 9.06
C HIS A 83 -10.06 8.70 7.77
N LEU A 84 -11.08 8.64 6.92
CA LEU A 84 -10.97 7.96 5.63
C LEU A 84 -9.94 8.66 4.71
N LEU A 85 -9.97 9.99 4.67
CA LEU A 85 -9.02 10.79 3.89
C LEU A 85 -7.59 10.61 4.40
N ALA A 86 -7.38 10.62 5.72
CA ALA A 86 -6.07 10.41 6.32
C ALA A 86 -5.53 8.99 6.05
N ALA A 87 -6.37 7.96 6.19
CA ALA A 87 -6.00 6.60 5.86
C ALA A 87 -5.64 6.44 4.38
N THR A 88 -6.43 7.04 3.49
CA THR A 88 -6.17 7.05 2.04
C THR A 88 -4.84 7.73 1.71
N SER A 89 -4.56 8.88 2.34
CA SER A 89 -3.29 9.61 2.17
C SER A 89 -2.10 8.77 2.66
N SER A 90 -2.23 8.09 3.80
CA SER A 90 -1.19 7.19 4.32
C SER A 90 -0.91 6.03 3.36
N ILE A 91 -1.97 5.39 2.84
CA ILE A 91 -1.85 4.31 1.84
C ILE A 91 -1.12 4.81 0.59
N LEU A 92 -1.47 6.01 0.09
CA LEU A 92 -0.82 6.60 -1.09
C LEU A 92 0.68 6.84 -0.85
N ILE A 93 1.05 7.44 0.28
CA ILE A 93 2.44 7.73 0.62
C ILE A 93 3.26 6.43 0.70
N VAL A 94 2.76 5.42 1.42
CA VAL A 94 3.45 4.13 1.56
C VAL A 94 3.55 3.40 0.22
N THR A 95 2.48 3.42 -0.58
CA THR A 95 2.47 2.82 -1.93
C THR A 95 3.49 3.50 -2.85
N LEU A 96 3.54 4.83 -2.84
CA LEU A 96 4.50 5.59 -3.62
C LEU A 96 5.94 5.28 -3.20
N THR A 97 6.17 5.20 -1.90
CA THR A 97 7.49 4.85 -1.34
C THR A 97 7.92 3.45 -1.79
N GLY A 98 7.03 2.46 -1.70
CA GLY A 98 7.31 1.10 -2.18
C GLY A 98 7.55 1.04 -3.68
N PHE A 99 6.77 1.78 -4.46
CA PHE A 99 6.95 1.85 -5.90
C PHE A 99 8.29 2.51 -6.29
N LEU A 100 8.69 3.57 -5.59
CA LEU A 100 10.00 4.22 -5.79
C LEU A 100 11.16 3.28 -5.44
N ASP A 101 11.02 2.47 -4.38
CA ASP A 101 12.01 1.43 -4.04
C ASP A 101 12.15 0.42 -5.19
N ASP A 102 11.03 -0.03 -5.74
CA ASP A 102 11.01 -0.97 -6.86
C ASP A 102 11.55 -0.38 -8.16
N LEU A 103 11.31 0.92 -8.43
CA LEU A 103 11.89 1.62 -9.58
C LEU A 103 13.40 1.79 -9.43
N ASN A 104 13.89 2.10 -8.22
CA ASN A 104 15.32 2.32 -7.95
C ASN A 104 16.15 1.04 -8.05
N VAL A 105 15.50 -0.12 -7.98
CA VAL A 105 16.09 -1.44 -8.27
C VAL A 105 16.81 -1.48 -9.63
N LYS A 106 16.43 -0.60 -10.57
CA LYS A 106 17.07 -0.50 -11.89
C LYS A 106 18.44 0.17 -11.85
N ALA A 107 18.75 0.96 -10.81
CA ALA A 107 19.95 1.80 -10.75
C ALA A 107 21.18 1.11 -10.13
N ARG A 108 21.00 0.05 -9.32
CA ARG A 108 22.11 -0.67 -8.68
C ARG A 108 22.04 -2.17 -8.99
N MET A 109 22.83 -2.62 -9.93
CA MET A 109 23.13 -4.04 -10.12
C MET A 109 24.38 -4.40 -9.32
N VAL A 110 24.25 -5.26 -8.34
CA VAL A 110 25.37 -5.85 -7.61
C VAL A 110 25.58 -7.27 -8.15
N ARG A 111 26.80 -7.56 -8.60
CA ARG A 111 27.16 -8.89 -9.05
C ARG A 111 27.42 -9.76 -7.81
N THR A 112 26.59 -10.76 -7.61
CA THR A 112 26.78 -11.74 -6.53
C THR A 112 28.01 -12.61 -6.83
N LYS A 113 28.62 -13.20 -5.79
CA LYS A 113 29.77 -14.13 -5.92
C LYS A 113 29.51 -15.26 -6.92
N ASP A 114 28.27 -15.63 -7.15
CA ASP A 114 27.84 -16.65 -8.13
C ASP A 114 27.67 -16.10 -9.55
N GLY A 115 28.13 -14.87 -9.85
CA GLY A 115 28.04 -14.25 -11.17
C GLY A 115 26.66 -13.75 -11.60
N VAL A 116 25.66 -13.83 -10.72
CA VAL A 116 24.29 -13.37 -11.00
C VAL A 116 24.17 -11.88 -10.65
N ASN A 117 23.70 -11.08 -11.59
CA ASN A 117 23.38 -9.67 -11.33
C ASN A 117 22.09 -9.58 -10.52
N VAL A 118 22.22 -9.23 -9.23
CA VAL A 118 21.10 -9.02 -8.32
C VAL A 118 20.80 -7.53 -8.25
N LYS A 119 19.55 -7.20 -8.44
CA LYS A 119 19.05 -5.83 -8.28
C LYS A 119 18.94 -5.52 -6.79
N VAL A 120 19.49 -4.39 -6.37
CA VAL A 120 19.46 -3.92 -4.98
C VAL A 120 18.63 -2.65 -4.95
N GLY A 121 17.48 -2.69 -4.26
CA GLY A 121 16.67 -1.51 -3.95
C GLY A 121 17.37 -0.54 -2.98
N PHE A 122 16.62 0.30 -2.30
CA PHE A 122 17.17 1.19 -1.27
C PHE A 122 17.88 0.40 -0.16
N PRO A 123 18.93 0.97 0.45
CA PRO A 123 19.55 0.40 1.65
C PRO A 123 18.50 0.15 2.74
N GLN A 124 18.66 -0.95 3.48
CA GLN A 124 17.65 -1.39 4.46
C GLN A 124 17.30 -0.33 5.51
N TRP A 125 18.26 0.53 5.89
CA TRP A 125 18.04 1.59 6.87
C TRP A 125 17.24 2.79 6.33
N ILE A 126 17.22 3.01 5.00
CA ILE A 126 16.45 4.09 4.37
C ILE A 126 14.96 3.73 4.30
N LYS A 127 14.62 2.46 4.17
CA LYS A 127 13.21 2.01 4.02
C LYS A 127 12.32 2.45 5.18
N PRO A 128 12.68 2.25 6.46
CA PRO A 128 11.89 2.78 7.58
C PRO A 128 11.75 4.30 7.54
N VAL A 129 12.81 5.02 7.22
CA VAL A 129 12.77 6.49 7.14
C VAL A 129 11.81 6.99 6.06
N LEU A 130 11.79 6.33 4.89
CA LEU A 130 10.91 6.68 3.79
C LEU A 130 9.43 6.32 4.07
N THR A 131 9.15 5.39 4.97
CA THR A 131 7.77 5.04 5.36
C THR A 131 7.21 5.92 6.47
N LEU A 132 8.06 6.61 7.26
CA LEU A 132 7.63 7.52 8.33
C LEU A 132 6.63 8.60 7.86
N PRO A 133 6.81 9.27 6.70
CA PRO A 133 5.83 10.24 6.21
C PRO A 133 4.43 9.66 6.04
N GLY A 134 4.30 8.35 5.82
CA GLY A 134 3.01 7.66 5.74
C GLY A 134 2.22 7.69 7.06
N ALA A 135 2.87 7.86 8.20
CA ALA A 135 2.20 8.00 9.49
C ALA A 135 1.66 9.42 9.75
N ILE A 136 2.21 10.44 9.07
CA ILE A 136 1.87 11.85 9.33
C ILE A 136 0.36 12.13 9.23
N PRO A 137 -0.37 11.70 8.18
CA PRO A 137 -1.80 11.97 8.09
C PRO A 137 -2.60 11.40 9.27
N LEU A 138 -2.22 10.22 9.77
CA LEU A 138 -2.88 9.58 10.91
C LEU A 138 -2.56 10.28 12.24
N VAL A 139 -1.32 10.73 12.41
CA VAL A 139 -0.90 11.49 13.60
C VAL A 139 -1.61 12.83 13.66
N VAL A 140 -1.72 13.56 12.55
CA VAL A 140 -2.36 14.87 12.48
C VAL A 140 -3.82 14.82 12.93
N ILE A 141 -4.54 13.75 12.60
CA ILE A 141 -5.96 13.57 13.00
C ILE A 141 -6.09 12.87 14.36
N LYS A 142 -4.98 12.61 15.06
CA LYS A 142 -4.96 11.86 16.33
C LYS A 142 -5.71 10.51 16.22
N ALA A 143 -5.50 9.77 15.13
CA ALA A 143 -6.15 8.49 14.88
C ALA A 143 -5.64 7.35 15.78
N GLY A 144 -4.69 7.61 16.67
CA GLY A 144 -4.12 6.64 17.59
C GLY A 144 -4.92 6.51 18.87
N VAL A 145 -4.72 5.39 19.56
CA VAL A 145 -5.14 5.18 20.94
C VAL A 145 -4.00 5.66 21.85
N THR A 146 -4.28 6.64 22.71
CA THR A 146 -3.27 7.18 23.63
C THR A 146 -3.01 6.27 24.83
N ARG A 147 -3.94 5.35 25.12
CA ARG A 147 -3.84 4.39 26.22
C ARG A 147 -3.44 3.03 25.69
N MET A 148 -2.30 2.53 26.13
CA MET A 148 -1.81 1.19 25.80
C MET A 148 -1.67 0.36 27.08
N ASP A 149 -2.23 -0.84 27.06
CA ASP A 149 -2.00 -1.84 28.09
C ASP A 149 -0.71 -2.59 27.78
N LEU A 150 0.37 -2.23 28.47
CA LEU A 150 1.65 -2.90 28.33
C LEU A 150 1.74 -4.08 29.31
N PRO A 151 2.02 -5.30 28.83
CA PRO A 151 2.24 -6.42 29.71
C PRO A 151 3.39 -6.08 30.68
N PHE A 152 3.17 -6.27 31.99
CA PHE A 152 4.08 -6.00 33.12
C PHE A 152 4.16 -4.53 33.60
N ILE A 153 3.67 -3.53 32.87
CA ILE A 153 3.76 -2.11 33.25
C ILE A 153 2.37 -1.54 33.54
N GLY A 154 1.32 -2.19 33.02
CA GLY A 154 -0.07 -1.70 33.15
C GLY A 154 -0.44 -0.67 32.08
N VAL A 155 -1.52 0.07 32.35
CA VAL A 155 -2.05 1.09 31.43
C VAL A 155 -1.15 2.32 31.45
N VAL A 156 -0.52 2.63 30.33
CA VAL A 156 0.27 3.86 30.13
C VAL A 156 -0.53 4.77 29.21
N ASP A 157 -0.73 6.02 29.63
CA ASP A 157 -1.35 7.07 28.85
C ASP A 157 -0.26 7.96 28.26
N PHE A 158 -0.20 8.06 26.95
CA PHE A 158 0.82 8.85 26.21
C PHE A 158 0.34 10.27 25.88
N GLY A 159 -0.79 10.71 26.44
CA GLY A 159 -1.28 12.10 26.33
C GLY A 159 -2.49 12.30 25.46
#